data_e39f87ea2358e2aa91a2934b005e2b52
#
_entry.id   e39f87ea2358e2aa91a2934b005e2b52
#
_cell.length_a   1.000
_cell.length_b   1.000
_cell.length_c   1.000
_cell.angle_alpha   90.00
_cell.angle_beta   90.00
_cell.angle_gamma   90.00
#
_symmetry.space_group_name_H-M   'P 1'
#
loop_
_entity.id
_entity.type
_entity.pdbx_description
1 polymer ?
#
loop_
_entity_poly.entity_id
_entity_poly.type
_entity_poly.pdbx_seq_one_letter_code
_entity_poly.pdbx_strand_id
1 'polypeptide(L)'
;MHSLLQRKKRDKRKHGRGLAQEQHQNTRTLWTDPIRVYAQAVLSSILCHLVELLMRFPALISFFVLCCGLASGCSEGVGRKVEATVLSVHGSVVFGIDEQTDFRPVGTESRLRDGSMVRTLDGAWLNLALLPGAMLRLSSNSEIKIEELKISKDGNETGDAMRSRIARIRLSRGKITVLFRRSDKNASQFAINGRQATITADSDCLFCVQSDQTTTRLTCVLGKIYASPGAQPAIAIGAGYFQKWPSARPETIAAADDPEAQIDVVNSLEIGDQLRELQSGWQNRRPFYRGLF
;
A
#
# COMPACT_ATOMS: atom_id res chain seq x y z
N MET A 1 45.47 -11.29 31.96
CA MET A 1 45.19 -12.61 32.57
C MET A 1 43.72 -12.75 32.97
N HIS A 2 42.76 -12.56 32.03
CA HIS A 2 41.33 -12.65 32.35
C HIS A 2 40.47 -13.19 31.18
N SER A 3 41.01 -14.20 30.44
CA SER A 3 40.34 -14.67 29.22
C SER A 3 40.19 -16.20 29.12
N LEU A 4 40.39 -16.95 30.18
CA LEU A 4 40.40 -18.43 30.13
C LEU A 4 39.32 -19.12 31.00
N LEU A 5 38.42 -18.40 31.62
CA LEU A 5 37.42 -18.99 32.54
C LEU A 5 35.95 -19.04 31.97
N GLN A 6 35.71 -18.61 30.77
CA GLN A 6 34.35 -18.68 30.21
C GLN A 6 34.11 -19.82 29.19
N ARG A 7 35.08 -20.66 28.91
CA ARG A 7 34.95 -21.76 27.91
C ARG A 7 34.55 -23.12 28.46
N LYS A 8 34.37 -23.26 29.78
CA LYS A 8 34.12 -24.56 30.42
C LYS A 8 32.72 -24.81 30.92
N LYS A 9 31.73 -23.96 30.53
CA LYS A 9 30.33 -24.06 30.98
C LYS A 9 29.32 -24.41 29.89
N ARG A 10 29.76 -24.69 28.66
CA ARG A 10 28.85 -24.99 27.51
C ARG A 10 28.75 -26.46 27.07
N ASP A 11 29.58 -27.35 27.60
CA ASP A 11 29.62 -28.76 27.16
C ASP A 11 28.88 -29.78 28.03
N LYS A 12 28.11 -29.35 29.02
CA LYS A 12 27.35 -30.28 29.90
C LYS A 12 25.84 -30.32 29.65
N ARG A 13 25.30 -29.78 28.55
CA ARG A 13 23.84 -29.81 28.27
C ARG A 13 23.42 -30.59 27.01
N LYS A 14 24.29 -31.45 26.47
CA LYS A 14 23.97 -32.24 25.24
C LYS A 14 23.88 -33.76 25.44
N HIS A 15 23.87 -34.28 26.66
CA HIS A 15 23.75 -35.73 26.91
C HIS A 15 22.59 -36.04 27.88
N GLY A 16 21.37 -35.78 27.46
CA GLY A 16 20.21 -36.04 28.32
C GLY A 16 18.85 -35.98 27.60
N ARG A 17 18.79 -36.30 26.30
CA ARG A 17 17.50 -36.44 25.61
C ARG A 17 17.59 -37.51 24.51
N GLY A 18 17.64 -38.75 24.94
CA GLY A 18 17.68 -39.85 23.99
C GLY A 18 17.44 -41.17 24.73
N LEU A 19 16.31 -41.36 25.41
CA LEU A 19 15.88 -42.68 25.91
C LEU A 19 14.46 -42.58 26.54
N ALA A 20 13.47 -42.07 25.84
CA ALA A 20 12.06 -42.14 26.27
C ALA A 20 11.09 -42.04 25.06
N GLN A 21 11.38 -42.80 23.97
CA GLN A 21 10.46 -42.81 22.85
C GLN A 21 10.40 -44.19 22.15
N GLU A 22 10.44 -45.23 22.94
CA GLU A 22 10.33 -46.62 22.39
C GLU A 22 9.59 -47.51 23.39
N GLN A 23 8.30 -47.21 23.67
CA GLN A 23 7.36 -48.15 24.29
C GLN A 23 5.92 -47.59 24.31
N HIS A 24 5.35 -47.24 23.11
CA HIS A 24 3.90 -47.08 22.96
C HIS A 24 3.44 -47.45 21.55
N GLN A 25 3.82 -48.63 21.13
CA GLN A 25 3.17 -49.32 20.02
C GLN A 25 2.81 -50.72 20.50
N ASN A 26 1.58 -50.95 20.83
CA ASN A 26 0.79 -52.16 20.66
C ASN A 26 -0.26 -52.26 21.76
N THR A 27 -1.41 -51.63 21.54
CA THR A 27 -2.73 -52.14 22.01
C THR A 27 -3.81 -51.22 21.42
N ARG A 28 -4.01 -51.27 20.08
CA ARG A 28 -5.30 -50.83 19.53
C ARG A 28 -6.17 -52.08 19.41
N THR A 29 -6.78 -52.45 20.51
CA THR A 29 -7.91 -53.37 20.54
C THR A 29 -9.08 -52.78 19.74
N LEU A 30 -9.52 -53.57 18.78
CA LEU A 30 -10.73 -53.38 18.00
C LEU A 30 -11.96 -53.29 18.94
N TRP A 31 -12.31 -52.07 19.34
CA TRP A 31 -13.67 -51.75 19.77
C TRP A 31 -14.28 -50.96 18.64
N THR A 32 -14.97 -51.68 17.70
CA THR A 32 -15.89 -51.06 16.77
C THR A 32 -17.05 -50.48 17.55
N ASP A 33 -17.00 -49.20 17.87
CA ASP A 33 -18.06 -48.47 18.56
C ASP A 33 -19.39 -48.61 17.80
N PRO A 34 -20.41 -49.32 18.34
CA PRO A 34 -21.70 -49.46 17.68
C PRO A 34 -22.38 -48.12 17.40
N ILE A 35 -21.96 -47.07 18.12
CA ILE A 35 -22.46 -45.67 17.92
C ILE A 35 -22.01 -45.11 16.56
N ARG A 36 -20.82 -45.45 16.07
CA ARG A 36 -20.36 -44.96 14.75
C ARG A 36 -21.12 -45.56 13.58
N VAL A 37 -21.49 -46.84 13.71
CA VAL A 37 -22.27 -47.54 12.65
C VAL A 37 -23.71 -46.96 12.61
N TYR A 38 -24.30 -46.69 13.75
CA TYR A 38 -25.62 -46.06 13.84
C TYR A 38 -25.62 -44.63 13.28
N ALA A 39 -24.60 -43.82 13.61
CA ALA A 39 -24.49 -42.47 13.10
C ALA A 39 -24.33 -42.42 11.58
N GLN A 40 -23.56 -43.33 10.99
CA GLN A 40 -23.40 -43.44 9.53
C GLN A 40 -24.70 -43.89 8.82
N ALA A 41 -25.45 -44.84 9.42
CA ALA A 41 -26.72 -45.32 8.86
C ALA A 41 -27.80 -44.22 8.90
N VAL A 42 -27.86 -43.42 9.97
CA VAL A 42 -28.79 -42.30 10.08
C VAL A 42 -28.43 -41.17 9.12
N LEU A 43 -27.13 -40.83 9.00
CA LEU A 43 -26.66 -39.81 8.06
C LEU A 43 -26.93 -40.21 6.60
N SER A 44 -26.71 -41.49 6.24
CA SER A 44 -26.98 -41.96 4.87
C SER A 44 -28.47 -41.96 4.52
N SER A 45 -29.35 -42.27 5.51
CA SER A 45 -30.80 -42.24 5.31
C SER A 45 -31.30 -40.78 5.14
N ILE A 46 -30.79 -39.83 5.92
CA ILE A 46 -31.13 -38.40 5.80
C ILE A 46 -30.65 -37.84 4.45
N LEU A 47 -29.43 -38.24 4.03
CA LEU A 47 -28.87 -37.80 2.73
C LEU A 47 -29.68 -38.34 1.57
N CYS A 48 -30.12 -39.61 1.59
CA CYS A 48 -30.99 -40.18 0.58
C CYS A 48 -32.33 -39.48 0.46
N HIS A 49 -32.98 -39.20 1.58
CA HIS A 49 -34.25 -38.44 1.58
C HIS A 49 -34.09 -37.00 1.10
N LEU A 50 -32.93 -36.36 1.43
CA LEU A 50 -32.62 -35.02 0.92
C LEU A 50 -32.40 -35.01 -0.59
N VAL A 51 -31.71 -36.03 -1.13
CA VAL A 51 -31.48 -36.18 -2.57
C VAL A 51 -32.79 -36.49 -3.32
N GLU A 52 -33.69 -37.34 -2.79
CA GLU A 52 -35.01 -37.57 -3.38
C GLU A 52 -35.89 -36.31 -3.36
N LEU A 53 -35.85 -35.53 -2.28
CA LEU A 53 -36.55 -34.25 -2.20
C LEU A 53 -36.02 -33.20 -3.21
N LEU A 54 -34.70 -33.15 -3.37
CA LEU A 54 -34.04 -32.32 -4.37
C LEU A 54 -34.33 -32.72 -5.82
N MET A 55 -34.48 -34.02 -6.10
CA MET A 55 -34.84 -34.48 -7.45
C MET A 55 -36.31 -34.24 -7.84
N ARG A 56 -37.21 -34.09 -6.85
CA ARG A 56 -38.65 -33.83 -7.12
C ARG A 56 -38.97 -32.36 -7.43
N PHE A 57 -38.04 -31.44 -7.14
CA PHE A 57 -38.27 -30.01 -7.38
C PHE A 57 -37.09 -29.31 -8.13
N PRO A 58 -36.79 -29.77 -9.37
CA PRO A 58 -35.68 -29.15 -10.15
C PRO A 58 -35.95 -27.64 -10.43
N ALA A 59 -37.25 -27.26 -10.49
CA ALA A 59 -37.64 -25.86 -10.66
C ALA A 59 -37.26 -24.96 -9.47
N LEU A 60 -37.31 -25.48 -8.23
CA LEU A 60 -36.91 -24.74 -7.04
C LEU A 60 -35.42 -24.53 -6.94
N ILE A 61 -34.61 -25.52 -7.34
CA ILE A 61 -33.15 -25.40 -7.39
C ILE A 61 -32.74 -24.38 -8.45
N SER A 62 -33.35 -24.43 -9.62
CA SER A 62 -33.11 -23.48 -10.70
C SER A 62 -33.48 -22.04 -10.28
N PHE A 63 -34.57 -21.87 -9.55
CA PHE A 63 -35.01 -20.59 -9.04
C PHE A 63 -34.02 -20.05 -7.94
N PHE A 64 -33.54 -20.94 -7.06
CA PHE A 64 -32.59 -20.53 -6.01
C PHE A 64 -31.22 -20.16 -6.57
N VAL A 65 -30.72 -20.89 -7.57
CA VAL A 65 -29.47 -20.56 -8.28
C VAL A 65 -29.63 -19.25 -9.04
N LEU A 66 -30.79 -19.01 -9.67
CA LEU A 66 -31.08 -17.75 -10.35
C LEU A 66 -31.16 -16.58 -9.36
N CYS A 67 -31.83 -16.75 -8.21
CA CYS A 67 -31.89 -15.73 -7.16
C CYS A 67 -30.54 -15.45 -6.52
N CYS A 68 -29.71 -16.47 -6.27
CA CYS A 68 -28.33 -16.28 -5.79
C CYS A 68 -27.44 -15.58 -6.82
N GLY A 69 -27.62 -15.89 -8.11
CA GLY A 69 -26.90 -15.21 -9.21
C GLY A 69 -27.28 -13.72 -9.33
N LEU A 70 -28.53 -13.36 -9.08
CA LEU A 70 -28.98 -11.98 -9.12
C LEU A 70 -28.62 -11.19 -7.85
N ALA A 71 -28.46 -11.86 -6.71
CA ALA A 71 -28.03 -11.23 -5.45
C ALA A 71 -26.53 -10.94 -5.40
N SER A 72 -25.73 -11.50 -6.31
CA SER A 72 -24.30 -11.24 -6.44
C SER A 72 -23.97 -9.93 -7.16
N GLY A 73 -24.93 -9.05 -7.35
CA GLY A 73 -24.72 -7.66 -7.72
C GLY A 73 -23.91 -6.97 -6.64
N CYS A 74 -22.57 -7.20 -6.65
CA CYS A 74 -21.63 -6.39 -5.92
C CYS A 74 -21.95 -4.93 -6.26
N SER A 75 -22.41 -4.15 -5.30
CA SER A 75 -22.44 -2.71 -5.44
C SER A 75 -20.99 -2.22 -5.52
N GLU A 76 -20.38 -2.33 -6.71
CA GLU A 76 -19.13 -1.63 -6.98
C GLU A 76 -19.41 -0.16 -6.76
N GLY A 77 -18.82 0.41 -5.71
CA GLY A 77 -18.93 1.84 -5.44
C GLY A 77 -18.54 2.61 -6.71
N VAL A 78 -19.31 3.63 -7.05
CA VAL A 78 -19.05 4.45 -8.24
C VAL A 78 -17.67 5.11 -8.10
N GLY A 79 -16.70 4.58 -8.83
CA GLY A 79 -15.34 5.13 -8.88
C GLY A 79 -15.30 6.32 -9.83
N ARG A 80 -14.86 7.48 -9.36
CA ARG A 80 -14.64 8.68 -10.16
C ARG A 80 -13.14 8.94 -10.31
N LYS A 81 -12.71 9.12 -11.54
CA LYS A 81 -11.38 9.70 -11.83
C LYS A 81 -11.35 11.16 -11.39
N VAL A 82 -10.26 11.56 -10.80
CA VAL A 82 -10.07 12.93 -10.30
C VAL A 82 -8.78 13.52 -10.87
N GLU A 83 -8.62 14.83 -10.70
CA GLU A 83 -7.46 15.56 -11.17
C GLU A 83 -6.63 16.03 -9.98
N ALA A 84 -5.30 15.96 -10.12
CA ALA A 84 -4.39 16.56 -9.16
C ALA A 84 -4.45 18.09 -9.27
N THR A 85 -4.37 18.75 -8.11
CA THR A 85 -4.37 20.20 -8.02
C THR A 85 -2.94 20.70 -7.85
N VAL A 86 -2.55 21.67 -8.67
CA VAL A 86 -1.31 22.42 -8.51
C VAL A 86 -1.49 23.41 -7.37
N LEU A 87 -0.68 23.28 -6.32
CA LEU A 87 -0.73 24.14 -5.14
C LEU A 87 0.21 25.33 -5.27
N SER A 88 1.42 25.08 -5.75
CA SER A 88 2.41 26.12 -6.05
C SER A 88 3.46 25.60 -7.01
N VAL A 89 3.99 26.52 -7.81
CA VAL A 89 5.02 26.27 -8.83
C VAL A 89 6.15 27.26 -8.61
N HIS A 90 7.39 26.81 -8.71
CA HIS A 90 8.57 27.66 -8.74
C HIS A 90 9.47 27.23 -9.88
N GLY A 91 9.99 28.21 -10.62
CA GLY A 91 10.83 27.95 -11.77
C GLY A 91 10.10 27.32 -12.95
N SER A 92 10.83 26.67 -13.81
CA SER A 92 10.30 26.09 -15.05
C SER A 92 9.82 24.67 -14.83
N VAL A 93 8.49 24.47 -14.87
CA VAL A 93 7.83 23.18 -14.78
C VAL A 93 6.94 23.00 -15.99
N VAL A 94 7.01 21.82 -16.61
CA VAL A 94 6.22 21.49 -17.80
C VAL A 94 5.46 20.19 -17.61
N PHE A 95 4.32 20.07 -18.31
CA PHE A 95 3.55 18.84 -18.34
C PHE A 95 3.08 18.49 -19.75
N GLY A 96 2.92 17.21 -20.01
CA GLY A 96 2.34 16.65 -21.23
C GLY A 96 1.44 15.47 -20.91
N ILE A 97 0.68 14.99 -21.89
CA ILE A 97 -0.13 13.78 -21.77
C ILE A 97 0.61 12.67 -22.52
N ASP A 98 0.92 11.59 -21.81
CA ASP A 98 1.73 10.47 -22.28
C ASP A 98 3.12 10.92 -22.81
N GLU A 99 3.72 10.13 -23.69
CA GLU A 99 5.05 10.41 -24.26
C GLU A 99 5.01 11.44 -25.43
N GLN A 100 3.89 12.17 -25.57
CA GLN A 100 3.76 13.20 -26.59
C GLN A 100 4.76 14.32 -26.34
N THR A 101 5.32 14.84 -27.43
CA THR A 101 6.37 15.88 -27.39
C THR A 101 5.84 17.27 -27.01
N ASP A 102 4.53 17.46 -26.90
CA ASP A 102 3.89 18.74 -26.59
C ASP A 102 3.82 19.02 -25.08
N PHE A 103 4.97 19.40 -24.52
CA PHE A 103 5.03 19.86 -23.15
C PHE A 103 4.60 21.31 -23.02
N ARG A 104 3.68 21.58 -22.08
CA ARG A 104 3.15 22.91 -21.78
C ARG A 104 3.62 23.36 -20.39
N PRO A 105 3.81 24.67 -20.15
CA PRO A 105 4.11 25.16 -18.81
C PRO A 105 3.01 24.80 -17.82
N VAL A 106 3.41 24.41 -16.59
CA VAL A 106 2.50 24.17 -15.48
C VAL A 106 2.16 25.50 -14.81
N GLY A 107 0.87 25.80 -14.68
CA GLY A 107 0.35 26.90 -13.87
C GLY A 107 -0.61 26.39 -12.80
N THR A 108 -1.07 27.25 -11.92
CA THR A 108 -2.04 26.92 -10.86
C THR A 108 -3.38 26.42 -11.41
N GLU A 109 -3.72 26.78 -12.65
CA GLU A 109 -4.93 26.33 -13.37
C GLU A 109 -4.73 25.04 -14.15
N SER A 110 -3.51 24.48 -14.16
CA SER A 110 -3.23 23.25 -14.89
C SER A 110 -3.96 22.07 -14.25
N ARG A 111 -4.58 21.26 -15.10
CA ARG A 111 -5.31 20.06 -14.71
C ARG A 111 -4.46 18.84 -15.01
N LEU A 112 -3.96 18.21 -13.98
CA LEU A 112 -3.11 17.02 -14.08
C LEU A 112 -3.95 15.79 -13.73
N ARG A 113 -4.09 14.88 -14.71
CA ARG A 113 -4.93 13.69 -14.61
C ARG A 113 -4.14 12.42 -14.93
N ASP A 114 -4.82 11.30 -14.89
CA ASP A 114 -4.24 10.03 -15.34
C ASP A 114 -3.59 10.20 -16.72
N GLY A 115 -2.36 9.70 -16.88
CA GLY A 115 -1.53 9.84 -18.06
C GLY A 115 -0.68 11.10 -18.10
N SER A 116 -0.92 12.09 -17.23
CA SER A 116 -0.10 13.31 -17.20
C SER A 116 1.33 13.00 -16.77
N MET A 117 2.29 13.44 -17.57
CA MET A 117 3.71 13.44 -17.28
C MET A 117 4.13 14.85 -16.89
N VAL A 118 4.82 14.99 -15.76
CA VAL A 118 5.26 16.29 -15.22
C VAL A 118 6.77 16.28 -15.05
N ARG A 119 7.43 17.35 -15.52
CA ARG A 119 8.89 17.55 -15.43
C ARG A 119 9.20 18.88 -14.77
N THR A 120 10.08 18.85 -13.80
CA THR A 120 10.73 20.05 -13.27
C THR A 120 12.11 20.20 -13.88
N LEU A 121 12.46 21.41 -14.27
CA LEU A 121 13.81 21.73 -14.77
C LEU A 121 14.73 22.14 -13.59
N ASP A 122 15.91 22.58 -13.92
CA ASP A 122 16.91 22.97 -12.93
C ASP A 122 16.42 24.13 -12.04
N GLY A 123 16.65 24.02 -10.74
CA GLY A 123 16.18 24.98 -9.74
C GLY A 123 14.66 25.04 -9.53
N ALA A 124 13.86 24.29 -10.30
CA ALA A 124 12.41 24.32 -10.23
C ALA A 124 11.86 23.31 -9.23
N TRP A 125 10.66 23.58 -8.69
CA TRP A 125 9.90 22.63 -7.88
C TRP A 125 8.39 22.84 -8.04
N LEU A 126 7.63 21.83 -7.71
CA LEU A 126 6.18 21.80 -7.84
C LEU A 126 5.54 21.12 -6.62
N ASN A 127 4.56 21.78 -6.02
CA ASN A 127 3.71 21.18 -5.00
C ASN A 127 2.37 20.77 -5.59
N LEU A 128 2.00 19.52 -5.40
CA LEU A 128 0.74 18.92 -5.88
C LEU A 128 -0.08 18.36 -4.73
N ALA A 129 -1.38 18.56 -4.76
CA ALA A 129 -2.35 17.74 -4.06
C ALA A 129 -2.90 16.71 -5.05
N LEU A 130 -2.53 15.45 -4.90
CA LEU A 130 -3.01 14.36 -5.76
C LEU A 130 -4.44 13.98 -5.40
N LEU A 131 -4.68 13.80 -4.11
CA LEU A 131 -5.97 13.44 -3.51
C LEU A 131 -6.07 14.13 -2.14
N PRO A 132 -7.27 14.22 -1.54
CA PRO A 132 -7.40 14.60 -0.14
C PRO A 132 -6.51 13.71 0.74
N GLY A 133 -5.55 14.33 1.46
CA GLY A 133 -4.57 13.60 2.28
C GLY A 133 -3.34 13.07 1.56
N ALA A 134 -3.20 13.22 0.24
CA ALA A 134 -2.00 12.84 -0.50
C ALA A 134 -1.39 14.05 -1.20
N MET A 135 -0.30 14.55 -0.68
CA MET A 135 0.41 15.71 -1.20
C MET A 135 1.86 15.36 -1.49
N LEU A 136 2.41 15.96 -2.53
CA LEU A 136 3.81 15.77 -2.86
C LEU A 136 4.49 17.08 -3.29
N ARG A 137 5.79 17.15 -3.07
CA ARG A 137 6.71 18.08 -3.73
C ARG A 137 7.57 17.32 -4.72
N LEU A 138 7.54 17.75 -5.96
CA LEU A 138 8.48 17.36 -6.99
C LEU A 138 9.65 18.34 -6.95
N SER A 139 10.86 17.85 -6.71
CA SER A 139 12.08 18.66 -6.62
C SER A 139 12.65 18.95 -8.01
N SER A 140 13.76 19.70 -8.06
CA SER A 140 14.49 20.02 -9.29
C SER A 140 14.88 18.77 -10.08
N ASN A 141 14.91 18.89 -11.43
CA ASN A 141 15.36 17.84 -12.35
C ASN A 141 14.64 16.51 -12.20
N SER A 142 13.35 16.56 -11.87
CA SER A 142 12.54 15.39 -11.59
C SER A 142 11.43 15.17 -12.61
N GLU A 143 11.03 13.92 -12.78
CA GLU A 143 9.99 13.52 -13.73
C GLU A 143 9.11 12.45 -13.11
N ILE A 144 7.80 12.74 -13.11
CA ILE A 144 6.77 11.80 -12.69
C ILE A 144 5.73 11.61 -13.77
N LYS A 145 5.08 10.42 -13.80
CA LYS A 145 3.84 10.16 -14.52
C LYS A 145 2.74 9.85 -13.50
N ILE A 146 1.62 10.51 -13.64
CA ILE A 146 0.40 10.18 -12.87
C ILE A 146 -0.24 8.98 -13.56
N GLU A 147 -0.24 7.81 -12.90
CA GLU A 147 -0.79 6.58 -13.47
C GLU A 147 -2.28 6.42 -13.14
N GLU A 148 -2.68 6.72 -11.90
CA GLU A 148 -4.07 6.59 -11.48
C GLU A 148 -4.39 7.55 -10.33
N LEU A 149 -5.49 8.31 -10.49
CA LEU A 149 -6.12 9.09 -9.43
C LEU A 149 -7.61 8.73 -9.39
N LYS A 150 -8.04 8.06 -8.35
CA LYS A 150 -9.42 7.57 -8.22
C LYS A 150 -9.97 7.78 -6.82
N ILE A 151 -11.22 8.23 -6.74
CA ILE A 151 -12.00 8.27 -5.50
C ILE A 151 -13.25 7.44 -5.74
N SER A 152 -13.55 6.50 -4.84
CA SER A 152 -14.78 5.72 -4.86
C SER A 152 -15.67 6.15 -3.73
N LYS A 153 -16.98 6.25 -4.02
CA LYS A 153 -18.04 6.50 -3.04
C LYS A 153 -18.98 5.29 -2.96
N ASP A 154 -19.54 5.05 -1.80
CA ASP A 154 -20.65 4.09 -1.68
C ASP A 154 -21.93 4.77 -2.20
N GLY A 155 -22.62 4.13 -3.15
CA GLY A 155 -23.78 4.71 -3.82
C GLY A 155 -24.99 4.95 -2.91
N ASN A 156 -25.00 4.35 -1.71
CA ASN A 156 -26.13 4.41 -0.75
C ASN A 156 -25.92 5.44 0.37
N GLU A 157 -24.77 6.08 0.47
CA GLU A 157 -24.52 7.04 1.54
C GLU A 157 -24.76 8.47 1.05
N THR A 158 -25.72 9.13 1.69
CA THR A 158 -26.05 10.55 1.49
C THR A 158 -25.02 11.50 2.12
N GLY A 159 -23.92 11.00 2.65
CA GLY A 159 -22.89 11.76 3.32
C GLY A 159 -21.55 11.79 2.58
N ASP A 160 -20.60 12.57 3.12
CA ASP A 160 -19.25 12.76 2.60
C ASP A 160 -18.33 11.51 2.69
N ALA A 161 -18.90 10.32 2.87
CA ALA A 161 -18.13 9.09 3.08
C ALA A 161 -17.49 8.61 1.78
N MET A 162 -16.24 8.99 1.57
CA MET A 162 -15.38 8.36 0.56
C MET A 162 -15.03 6.95 1.02
N ARG A 163 -15.31 5.94 0.20
CA ARG A 163 -15.01 4.53 0.49
C ARG A 163 -13.54 4.21 0.29
N SER A 164 -12.95 4.69 -0.80
CA SER A 164 -11.53 4.49 -1.09
C SER A 164 -10.92 5.63 -1.87
N ARG A 165 -9.61 5.80 -1.72
CA ARG A 165 -8.79 6.75 -2.46
C ARG A 165 -7.56 6.04 -2.97
N ILE A 166 -7.32 6.13 -4.27
CA ILE A 166 -6.17 5.50 -4.93
C ILE A 166 -5.38 6.59 -5.64
N ALA A 167 -4.10 6.71 -5.31
CA ALA A 167 -3.14 7.50 -6.04
C ALA A 167 -1.94 6.63 -6.41
N ARG A 168 -1.68 6.50 -7.70
CA ARG A 168 -0.48 5.84 -8.23
C ARG A 168 0.28 6.81 -9.10
N ILE A 169 1.57 6.93 -8.83
CA ILE A 169 2.49 7.70 -9.64
C ILE A 169 3.70 6.85 -10.00
N ARG A 170 4.30 7.14 -11.13
CA ARG A 170 5.61 6.60 -11.50
C ARG A 170 6.65 7.70 -11.36
N LEU A 171 7.73 7.42 -10.65
CA LEU A 171 8.90 8.27 -10.57
C LEU A 171 9.95 7.75 -11.57
N SER A 172 10.12 8.47 -12.70
CA SER A 172 11.08 8.11 -13.73
C SER A 172 12.50 8.50 -13.33
N ARG A 173 12.66 9.70 -12.74
CA ARG A 173 13.93 10.23 -12.22
C ARG A 173 13.70 11.39 -11.27
N GLY A 174 14.74 11.70 -10.49
CA GLY A 174 14.77 12.85 -9.60
C GLY A 174 14.26 12.51 -8.21
N LYS A 175 13.69 13.50 -7.52
CA LYS A 175 13.35 13.42 -6.09
C LYS A 175 11.94 13.93 -5.82
N ILE A 176 11.20 13.19 -5.03
CA ILE A 176 9.90 13.60 -4.51
C ILE A 176 9.85 13.46 -2.99
N THR A 177 9.19 14.40 -2.33
CA THR A 177 8.82 14.30 -0.92
C THR A 177 7.31 14.20 -0.82
N VAL A 178 6.82 13.23 -0.07
CA VAL A 178 5.39 12.91 0.04
C VAL A 178 4.94 13.03 1.47
N LEU A 179 3.86 13.77 1.66
CA LEU A 179 3.06 13.78 2.88
C LEU A 179 1.76 13.03 2.59
N PHE A 180 1.61 11.87 3.21
CA PHE A 180 0.39 11.08 3.12
C PHE A 180 -0.33 11.02 4.45
N ARG A 181 -1.63 11.30 4.45
CA ARG A 181 -2.52 11.18 5.60
C ARG A 181 -3.68 10.26 5.25
N ARG A 182 -3.80 9.21 5.99
CA ARG A 182 -4.95 8.31 5.91
C ARG A 182 -6.13 8.95 6.65
N SER A 183 -7.30 8.88 6.05
CA SER A 183 -8.54 9.15 6.79
C SER A 183 -9.01 7.83 7.41
N ASP A 184 -9.28 7.83 8.71
CA ASP A 184 -9.58 6.62 9.52
C ASP A 184 -10.73 5.76 8.99
N LYS A 185 -11.60 6.33 8.17
CA LYS A 185 -12.81 5.66 7.67
C LYS A 185 -12.66 5.03 6.29
N ASN A 186 -11.52 5.23 5.59
CA ASN A 186 -11.43 4.92 4.16
C ASN A 186 -10.23 4.03 3.85
N ALA A 187 -10.41 3.09 2.94
CA ALA A 187 -9.30 2.39 2.31
C ALA A 187 -8.57 3.38 1.39
N SER A 188 -7.42 3.89 1.87
CA SER A 188 -6.58 4.78 1.09
C SER A 188 -5.31 4.04 0.69
N GLN A 189 -4.98 4.07 -0.60
CA GLN A 189 -3.76 3.48 -1.15
C GLN A 189 -2.97 4.56 -1.88
N PHE A 190 -1.73 4.73 -1.47
CA PHE A 190 -0.79 5.56 -2.17
C PHE A 190 0.39 4.69 -2.63
N ALA A 191 0.72 4.76 -3.91
CA ALA A 191 1.80 3.97 -4.47
C ALA A 191 2.69 4.82 -5.39
N ILE A 192 4.00 4.59 -5.30
CA ILE A 192 5.01 5.13 -6.20
C ILE A 192 5.71 3.97 -6.88
N ASN A 193 5.57 3.90 -8.19
CA ASN A 193 6.31 2.98 -9.01
C ASN A 193 7.65 3.59 -9.37
N GLY A 194 8.70 3.20 -8.66
CA GLY A 194 10.08 3.48 -9.03
C GLY A 194 10.62 2.42 -9.99
N ARG A 195 11.84 2.62 -10.49
CA ARG A 195 12.49 1.67 -11.40
C ARG A 195 12.85 0.35 -10.72
N GLN A 196 13.36 0.40 -9.48
CA GLN A 196 13.86 -0.76 -8.74
C GLN A 196 12.90 -1.25 -7.67
N ALA A 197 11.95 -0.42 -7.23
CA ALA A 197 11.03 -0.77 -6.17
C ALA A 197 9.68 -0.05 -6.33
N THR A 198 8.61 -0.72 -5.92
CA THR A 198 7.31 -0.10 -5.71
C THR A 198 7.18 0.26 -4.24
N ILE A 199 6.89 1.53 -3.96
CA ILE A 199 6.73 2.07 -2.60
C ILE A 199 5.23 2.26 -2.34
N THR A 200 4.75 1.78 -1.18
CA THR A 200 3.34 1.90 -0.79
C THR A 200 3.20 2.47 0.62
N ALA A 201 2.20 3.33 0.79
CA ALA A 201 1.82 3.89 2.08
C ALA A 201 0.34 3.58 2.37
N ASP A 202 0.08 3.07 3.57
CA ASP A 202 -1.26 2.71 4.08
C ASP A 202 -1.62 3.44 5.39
N SER A 203 -0.70 4.21 5.92
CA SER A 203 -0.82 4.97 7.17
C SER A 203 -0.17 6.34 7.04
N ASP A 204 -0.42 7.21 8.01
CA ASP A 204 0.14 8.56 8.05
C ASP A 204 1.67 8.48 7.98
N CYS A 205 2.25 9.15 6.99
CA CYS A 205 3.70 9.16 6.82
C CYS A 205 4.20 10.39 6.07
N LEU A 206 5.47 10.72 6.31
CA LEU A 206 6.27 11.65 5.54
C LEU A 206 7.52 10.92 5.07
N PHE A 207 7.81 10.95 3.79
CA PHE A 207 8.94 10.24 3.23
C PHE A 207 9.45 10.90 1.95
N CYS A 208 10.67 10.56 1.60
CA CYS A 208 11.34 11.03 0.39
C CYS A 208 11.74 9.83 -0.47
N VAL A 209 11.51 9.94 -1.78
CA VAL A 209 12.00 8.99 -2.77
C VAL A 209 12.88 9.72 -3.76
N GLN A 210 14.07 9.22 -3.94
CA GLN A 210 14.99 9.66 -5.00
C GLN A 210 15.24 8.50 -5.94
N SER A 211 15.11 8.74 -7.22
CA SER A 211 15.38 7.75 -8.26
C SER A 211 16.26 8.35 -9.34
N ASP A 212 17.25 7.62 -9.74
CA ASP A 212 18.06 7.88 -10.94
C ASP A 212 17.95 6.70 -11.92
N GLN A 213 18.80 6.67 -12.92
CA GLN A 213 18.78 5.58 -13.92
C GLN A 213 19.17 4.22 -13.31
N THR A 214 19.94 4.20 -12.24
CA THR A 214 20.58 3.02 -11.67
C THR A 214 20.09 2.69 -10.27
N THR A 215 19.69 3.70 -9.49
CA THR A 215 19.36 3.53 -8.08
C THR A 215 18.01 4.15 -7.71
N THR A 216 17.37 3.58 -6.70
CA THR A 216 16.23 4.18 -6.01
C THR A 216 16.54 4.20 -4.51
N ARG A 217 16.47 5.38 -3.89
CA ARG A 217 16.60 5.56 -2.44
C ARG A 217 15.27 6.02 -1.87
N LEU A 218 14.87 5.40 -0.78
CA LEU A 218 13.68 5.70 -0.02
C LEU A 218 14.06 6.00 1.42
N THR A 219 13.72 7.19 1.90
CA THR A 219 13.96 7.63 3.28
C THR A 219 12.63 7.90 3.97
N CYS A 220 12.32 7.16 5.02
CA CYS A 220 11.14 7.37 5.84
C CYS A 220 11.45 8.38 6.96
N VAL A 221 10.73 9.50 6.97
CA VAL A 221 10.94 10.58 7.94
C VAL A 221 10.00 10.47 9.12
N LEU A 222 8.71 10.22 8.87
CA LEU A 222 7.68 10.00 9.88
C LEU A 222 6.80 8.84 9.47
N GLY A 223 6.30 8.09 10.44
CA GLY A 223 5.39 6.98 10.22
C GLY A 223 6.09 5.70 9.72
N LYS A 224 5.43 4.99 8.83
CA LYS A 224 5.91 3.73 8.25
C LYS A 224 5.47 3.61 6.80
N ILE A 225 6.35 3.09 5.97
CA ILE A 225 6.11 2.83 4.53
C ILE A 225 6.62 1.44 4.17
N TYR A 226 6.17 0.93 3.05
CA TYR A 226 6.56 -0.38 2.55
C TYR A 226 7.20 -0.23 1.17
N ALA A 227 8.23 -1.01 0.92
CA ALA A 227 8.88 -1.07 -0.39
C ALA A 227 9.00 -2.52 -0.86
N SER A 228 8.60 -2.77 -2.09
CA SER A 228 8.70 -4.08 -2.75
C SER A 228 9.68 -3.97 -3.91
N PRO A 229 10.94 -4.44 -3.77
CA PRO A 229 11.90 -4.44 -4.85
C PRO A 229 11.61 -5.60 -5.81
N GLY A 230 11.16 -5.28 -7.03
CA GLY A 230 10.78 -6.29 -8.04
C GLY A 230 9.71 -7.25 -7.53
N ALA A 231 9.96 -8.56 -7.65
CA ALA A 231 9.07 -9.62 -7.17
C ALA A 231 9.31 -10.04 -5.71
N GLN A 232 10.17 -9.33 -4.97
CA GLN A 232 10.46 -9.66 -3.59
C GLN A 232 9.34 -9.20 -2.65
N PRO A 233 9.21 -9.82 -1.46
CA PRO A 233 8.24 -9.40 -0.46
C PRO A 233 8.50 -7.96 -0.01
N ALA A 234 7.42 -7.28 0.41
CA ALA A 234 7.49 -5.91 0.88
C ALA A 234 8.32 -5.81 2.17
N ILE A 235 9.20 -4.84 2.22
CA ILE A 235 10.01 -4.49 3.39
C ILE A 235 9.39 -3.26 4.03
N ALA A 236 9.16 -3.32 5.35
CA ALA A 236 8.69 -2.18 6.12
C ALA A 236 9.85 -1.28 6.52
N ILE A 237 9.74 0.03 6.24
CA ILE A 237 10.74 1.04 6.58
C ILE A 237 10.09 2.03 7.55
N GLY A 238 10.61 2.09 8.77
CA GLY A 238 10.13 2.96 9.83
C GLY A 238 10.74 4.36 9.78
N ALA A 239 10.22 5.25 10.61
CA ALA A 239 10.73 6.62 10.76
C ALA A 239 12.22 6.64 11.14
N GLY A 240 13.01 7.49 10.47
CA GLY A 240 14.45 7.62 10.69
C GLY A 240 15.29 6.54 10.00
N TYR A 241 14.69 5.70 9.16
CA TYR A 241 15.40 4.67 8.38
C TYR A 241 15.28 4.93 6.89
N PHE A 242 16.27 4.42 6.14
CA PHE A 242 16.27 4.44 4.69
C PHE A 242 16.67 3.09 4.09
N GLN A 243 16.40 2.94 2.80
CA GLN A 243 16.86 1.83 1.98
C GLN A 243 17.19 2.31 0.57
N LYS A 244 18.21 1.68 -0.03
CA LYS A 244 18.67 1.99 -1.39
C LYS A 244 18.67 0.71 -2.23
N TRP A 245 18.17 0.78 -3.45
CA TRP A 245 18.18 -0.33 -4.40
C TRP A 245 18.94 0.07 -5.68
N PRO A 246 19.65 -0.90 -6.32
CA PRO A 246 19.86 -2.26 -5.85
C PRO A 246 20.70 -2.30 -4.58
N SER A 247 20.40 -3.22 -3.68
CA SER A 247 21.12 -3.38 -2.42
C SER A 247 21.52 -4.83 -2.25
N ALA A 248 22.75 -5.04 -1.79
CA ALA A 248 23.24 -6.34 -1.35
C ALA A 248 22.69 -6.74 0.03
N ARG A 249 22.15 -5.77 0.79
CA ARG A 249 21.59 -5.98 2.13
C ARG A 249 20.09 -5.72 2.12
N PRO A 250 19.26 -6.68 2.54
CA PRO A 250 17.81 -6.48 2.64
C PRO A 250 17.40 -5.60 3.84
N GLU A 251 18.32 -5.33 4.75
CA GLU A 251 18.05 -4.60 5.99
C GLU A 251 17.99 -3.10 5.76
N THR A 252 17.08 -2.44 6.47
CA THR A 252 16.97 -0.98 6.51
C THR A 252 18.13 -0.40 7.32
N ILE A 253 18.66 0.75 6.90
CA ILE A 253 19.79 1.44 7.50
C ILE A 253 19.24 2.69 8.23
N ALA A 254 19.80 3.00 9.41
CA ALA A 254 19.42 4.24 10.07
C ALA A 254 19.89 5.45 9.24
N ALA A 255 19.02 6.43 9.04
CA ALA A 255 19.36 7.63 8.28
C ALA A 255 20.50 8.45 8.94
N ALA A 256 20.67 8.28 10.26
CA ALA A 256 21.79 8.89 11.00
C ALA A 256 23.18 8.37 10.57
N ASP A 257 23.24 7.20 9.95
CA ASP A 257 24.49 6.56 9.52
C ASP A 257 24.91 6.95 8.09
N ASP A 258 24.06 7.72 7.38
CA ASP A 258 24.30 8.14 5.99
C ASP A 258 24.05 9.64 5.83
N PRO A 259 25.08 10.45 5.44
CA PRO A 259 24.96 11.91 5.32
C PRO A 259 23.87 12.35 4.33
N GLU A 260 23.68 11.62 3.22
CA GLU A 260 22.67 11.97 2.23
C GLU A 260 21.27 11.69 2.76
N ALA A 261 21.10 10.58 3.50
CA ALA A 261 19.82 10.26 4.14
C ALA A 261 19.48 11.25 5.26
N GLN A 262 20.48 11.74 6.02
CA GLN A 262 20.28 12.83 7.01
C GLN A 262 19.77 14.10 6.33
N ILE A 263 20.38 14.51 5.22
CA ILE A 263 19.95 15.68 4.43
C ILE A 263 18.51 15.46 3.93
N ASP A 264 18.19 14.24 3.47
CA ASP A 264 16.82 13.90 3.06
C ASP A 264 15.82 14.06 4.20
N VAL A 265 16.17 13.63 5.42
CA VAL A 265 15.31 13.79 6.60
C VAL A 265 15.07 15.26 6.90
N VAL A 266 16.13 16.07 7.02
CA VAL A 266 16.02 17.49 7.37
C VAL A 266 15.18 18.25 6.33
N ASN A 267 15.51 18.11 5.05
CA ASN A 267 14.80 18.78 3.97
C ASN A 267 13.33 18.32 3.88
N SER A 268 13.07 17.04 4.14
CA SER A 268 11.69 16.52 4.08
C SER A 268 10.85 16.98 5.25
N LEU A 269 11.41 17.21 6.42
CA LEU A 269 10.68 17.82 7.54
C LEU A 269 10.21 19.24 7.18
N GLU A 270 11.12 20.09 6.66
CA GLU A 270 10.77 21.44 6.21
C GLU A 270 9.71 21.42 5.11
N ILE A 271 9.90 20.58 4.10
CA ILE A 271 8.91 20.41 3.02
C ILE A 271 7.57 19.91 3.57
N GLY A 272 7.60 18.98 4.53
CA GLY A 272 6.40 18.46 5.19
C GLY A 272 5.61 19.52 5.90
N ASP A 273 6.26 20.47 6.57
CA ASP A 273 5.60 21.60 7.22
C ASP A 273 4.95 22.53 6.20
N GLN A 274 5.66 22.88 5.13
CA GLN A 274 5.12 23.67 4.03
C GLN A 274 3.91 22.99 3.36
N LEU A 275 3.96 21.67 3.15
CA LEU A 275 2.83 20.93 2.61
C LEU A 275 1.62 20.91 3.55
N ARG A 276 1.82 20.85 4.88
CA ARG A 276 0.73 20.94 5.87
C ARG A 276 0.06 22.32 5.85
N GLU A 277 0.84 23.39 5.75
CA GLU A 277 0.30 24.74 5.62
C GLU A 277 -0.53 24.89 4.35
N LEU A 278 -0.01 24.44 3.21
CA LEU A 278 -0.72 24.44 1.94
C LEU A 278 -2.01 23.61 2.02
N GLN A 279 -1.99 22.47 2.70
CA GLN A 279 -3.16 21.63 2.89
C GLN A 279 -4.26 22.36 3.67
N SER A 280 -3.91 23.01 4.78
CA SER A 280 -4.86 23.76 5.59
C SER A 280 -5.48 24.91 4.81
N GLY A 281 -4.67 25.67 4.08
CA GLY A 281 -5.12 26.75 3.22
C GLY A 281 -6.02 26.28 2.06
N TRP A 282 -5.70 25.12 1.49
CA TRP A 282 -6.49 24.53 0.39
C TRP A 282 -7.85 24.00 0.87
N GLN A 283 -7.91 23.32 2.01
CA GLN A 283 -9.16 22.86 2.62
C GLN A 283 -10.09 24.01 2.99
N ASN A 284 -9.55 25.13 3.48
CA ASN A 284 -10.32 26.31 3.85
C ASN A 284 -10.87 27.08 2.65
N ARG A 285 -10.19 27.06 1.51
CA ARG A 285 -10.60 27.78 0.28
C ARG A 285 -11.66 27.05 -0.54
N ARG A 286 -12.03 25.82 -0.21
CA ARG A 286 -13.01 25.02 -0.95
C ARG A 286 -14.29 24.73 -0.17
N PRO A 287 -15.06 25.75 0.30
CA PRO A 287 -16.39 25.52 0.85
C PRO A 287 -17.36 24.90 -0.17
N PHE A 288 -17.09 25.08 -1.48
CA PHE A 288 -17.94 24.56 -2.58
C PHE A 288 -17.87 23.04 -2.78
N TYR A 289 -16.86 22.35 -2.26
CA TYR A 289 -16.81 20.90 -2.36
C TYR A 289 -17.61 20.15 -1.30
N ARG A 290 -18.14 20.85 -0.27
CA ARG A 290 -19.06 20.24 0.72
C ARG A 290 -20.39 19.80 0.14
N GLY A 291 -20.78 20.26 -1.04
CA GLY A 291 -22.06 19.93 -1.67
C GLY A 291 -21.96 19.05 -2.93
N LEU A 292 -20.74 18.64 -3.34
CA LEU A 292 -20.52 17.79 -4.53
C LEU A 292 -19.92 16.42 -4.18
N PHE A 293 -19.80 16.12 -2.90
CA PHE A 293 -19.30 14.84 -2.41
C PHE A 293 -20.37 14.15 -1.58
#